data_a1f18604d3acf8c527aae7367eb52385
#
_entry.id   a1f18604d3acf8c527aae7367eb52385
#
_cell.length_a   1.000
_cell.length_b   1.000
_cell.length_c   1.000
_cell.angle_alpha   90.00
_cell.angle_beta   90.00
_cell.angle_gamma   90.00
#
_symmetry.space_group_name_H-M   'P 1'
#
loop_
_entity.id
_entity.type
_entity.pdbx_description
1 polymer ?
#
loop_
_entity_poly.entity_id
_entity_poly.type
_entity_poly.pdbx_seq_one_letter_code
_entity_poly.pdbx_strand_id
1 'polypeptide(L)'
;KAAAEDAKKAIDANDNLTDAEKAAAKDAVDAEVAKANEAIDAATKADEVETATLVGEKAVAKEELKAAADDAKKAIDANDNLTDAEKQAAKDAVDAELAKANDAIDAATKADEVDAATLAGEKAVAKEALKAAAEDAKKA
;
A
#
# COMPACT_ATOMS: atom_id res chain seq x y z
N LYS A 1 -13.89 8.46 -4.84
CA LYS A 1 -13.46 8.33 -6.25
C LYS A 1 -12.07 8.92 -6.48
N ALA A 2 -11.77 10.13 -5.96
CA ALA A 2 -10.44 10.73 -6.11
C ALA A 2 -9.35 9.85 -5.51
N ALA A 3 -9.45 9.44 -4.26
CA ALA A 3 -8.50 8.55 -3.59
C ALA A 3 -8.25 7.25 -4.38
N ALA A 4 -9.29 6.63 -4.94
CA ALA A 4 -9.13 5.41 -5.75
C ALA A 4 -8.37 5.65 -7.06
N GLU A 5 -8.59 6.79 -7.71
CA GLU A 5 -7.84 7.14 -8.92
C GLU A 5 -6.36 7.43 -8.60
N ASP A 6 -6.09 8.07 -7.47
CA ASP A 6 -4.72 8.36 -7.02
C ASP A 6 -4.01 7.06 -6.60
N ALA A 7 -4.69 6.15 -5.87
CA ALA A 7 -4.18 4.82 -5.56
C ALA A 7 -3.85 4.01 -6.82
N LYS A 8 -4.70 4.03 -7.84
CA LYS A 8 -4.42 3.34 -9.11
C LYS A 8 -3.21 3.93 -9.84
N LYS A 9 -3.01 5.25 -9.80
CA LYS A 9 -1.81 5.89 -10.36
C LYS A 9 -0.55 5.48 -9.60
N ALA A 10 -0.62 5.43 -8.26
CA ALA A 10 0.48 4.95 -7.44
C ALA A 10 0.83 3.49 -7.76
N ILE A 11 -0.18 2.62 -7.93
CA ILE A 11 0.02 1.23 -8.36
C ILE A 11 0.71 1.16 -9.73
N ASP A 12 0.28 1.99 -10.70
CA ASP A 12 0.90 2.03 -12.02
C ASP A 12 2.36 2.50 -12.00
N ALA A 13 2.74 3.31 -11.01
CA ALA A 13 4.10 3.80 -10.81
C ALA A 13 5.06 2.77 -10.16
N ASN A 14 4.58 1.62 -9.71
CA ASN A 14 5.41 0.55 -9.13
C ASN A 14 6.17 -0.19 -10.24
N ASP A 15 7.46 0.08 -10.40
CA ASP A 15 8.26 -0.38 -11.54
C ASP A 15 8.60 -1.87 -11.52
N ASN A 16 8.61 -2.50 -10.34
CA ASN A 16 8.95 -3.92 -10.19
C ASN A 16 7.73 -4.85 -10.32
N LEU A 17 6.51 -4.31 -10.31
CA LEU A 17 5.31 -5.08 -10.54
C LEU A 17 5.08 -5.35 -12.03
N THR A 18 4.69 -6.57 -12.35
CA THR A 18 4.22 -6.94 -13.70
C THR A 18 2.86 -6.30 -14.01
N ASP A 19 2.52 -6.18 -15.29
CA ASP A 19 1.20 -5.68 -15.72
C ASP A 19 0.04 -6.47 -15.11
N ALA A 20 0.20 -7.78 -14.95
CA ALA A 20 -0.82 -8.64 -14.34
C ALA A 20 -0.99 -8.33 -12.84
N GLU A 21 0.10 -8.06 -12.12
CA GLU A 21 0.04 -7.70 -10.69
C GLU A 21 -0.53 -6.30 -10.50
N LYS A 22 -0.15 -5.33 -11.35
CA LYS A 22 -0.77 -4.00 -11.36
C LYS A 22 -2.27 -4.08 -11.65
N ALA A 23 -2.68 -4.92 -12.61
CA ALA A 23 -4.09 -5.14 -12.89
C ALA A 23 -4.82 -5.71 -11.68
N ALA A 24 -4.29 -6.77 -11.05
CA ALA A 24 -4.88 -7.38 -9.87
C ALA A 24 -5.00 -6.40 -8.69
N ALA A 25 -3.98 -5.56 -8.46
CA ALA A 25 -4.02 -4.55 -7.41
C ALA A 25 -5.08 -3.46 -7.70
N LYS A 26 -5.21 -3.03 -8.96
CA LYS A 26 -6.27 -2.07 -9.37
C LYS A 26 -7.67 -2.66 -9.27
N ASP A 27 -7.84 -3.94 -9.58
CA ASP A 27 -9.11 -4.66 -9.41
C ASP A 27 -9.49 -4.75 -7.93
N ALA A 28 -8.52 -4.94 -7.03
CA ALA A 28 -8.74 -4.90 -5.58
C ALA A 28 -9.22 -3.51 -5.12
N VAL A 29 -8.61 -2.43 -5.60
CA VAL A 29 -9.07 -1.06 -5.35
C VAL A 29 -10.51 -0.88 -5.83
N ASP A 30 -10.86 -1.34 -7.03
CA ASP A 30 -12.22 -1.23 -7.56
C ASP A 30 -13.24 -2.03 -6.73
N ALA A 31 -12.85 -3.19 -6.22
CA ALA A 31 -13.71 -3.98 -5.33
C ALA A 31 -14.00 -3.26 -4.01
N GLU A 32 -13.01 -2.58 -3.41
CA GLU A 32 -13.22 -1.78 -2.20
C GLU A 32 -14.09 -0.55 -2.46
N VAL A 33 -13.93 0.11 -3.61
CA VAL A 33 -14.83 1.20 -4.03
C VAL A 33 -16.26 0.71 -4.20
N ALA A 34 -16.48 -0.47 -4.78
CA ALA A 34 -17.81 -1.05 -4.93
C ALA A 34 -18.46 -1.30 -3.56
N LYS A 35 -17.75 -1.91 -2.61
CA LYS A 35 -18.23 -2.13 -1.24
C LYS A 35 -18.58 -0.82 -0.53
N ALA A 36 -17.74 0.20 -0.67
CA ALA A 36 -18.00 1.52 -0.09
C ALA A 36 -19.25 2.16 -0.69
N ASN A 37 -19.45 2.08 -2.01
CA ASN A 37 -20.67 2.58 -2.67
C ASN A 37 -21.93 1.86 -2.19
N GLU A 38 -21.88 0.53 -2.05
CA GLU A 38 -23.00 -0.24 -1.49
C GLU A 38 -23.37 0.21 -0.07
N ALA A 39 -22.34 0.46 0.77
CA ALA A 39 -22.56 0.96 2.14
C ALA A 39 -23.13 2.38 2.16
N ILE A 40 -22.67 3.25 1.24
CA ILE A 40 -23.21 4.61 1.07
C ILE A 40 -24.66 4.57 0.59
N ASP A 41 -24.98 3.71 -0.39
CA ASP A 41 -26.34 3.57 -0.92
C ASP A 41 -27.33 3.01 0.13
N ALA A 42 -26.84 2.20 1.07
CA ALA A 42 -27.61 1.67 2.19
C ALA A 42 -27.77 2.66 3.36
N ALA A 43 -26.99 3.72 3.40
CA ALA A 43 -27.00 4.70 4.48
C ALA A 43 -28.31 5.51 4.48
N THR A 44 -28.86 5.74 5.66
CA THR A 44 -30.11 6.48 5.87
C THR A 44 -29.89 7.85 6.53
N LYS A 45 -28.65 8.11 6.99
CA LYS A 45 -28.24 9.34 7.67
C LYS A 45 -26.88 9.83 7.14
N ALA A 46 -26.61 11.13 7.31
CA ALA A 46 -25.38 11.75 6.86
C ALA A 46 -24.13 11.17 7.54
N ASP A 47 -24.18 10.89 8.83
CA ASP A 47 -23.08 10.30 9.58
C ASP A 47 -22.75 8.86 9.13
N GLU A 48 -23.74 8.10 8.67
CA GLU A 48 -23.54 6.78 8.07
C GLU A 48 -22.81 6.90 6.72
N VAL A 49 -23.13 7.90 5.90
CA VAL A 49 -22.44 8.19 4.64
C VAL A 49 -20.97 8.57 4.89
N GLU A 50 -20.72 9.45 5.86
CA GLU A 50 -19.35 9.87 6.23
C GLU A 50 -18.53 8.66 6.72
N THR A 51 -19.13 7.82 7.56
CA THR A 51 -18.48 6.59 8.05
C THR A 51 -18.16 5.64 6.92
N ALA A 52 -19.12 5.36 6.03
CA ALA A 52 -18.92 4.46 4.88
C ALA A 52 -17.84 5.00 3.92
N THR A 53 -17.82 6.32 3.72
CA THR A 53 -16.79 6.98 2.89
C THR A 53 -15.40 6.78 3.49
N LEU A 54 -15.21 7.08 4.77
CA LEU A 54 -13.92 6.91 5.46
C LEU A 54 -13.46 5.45 5.48
N VAL A 55 -14.37 4.50 5.68
CA VAL A 55 -14.05 3.07 5.62
C VAL A 55 -13.57 2.68 4.23
N GLY A 56 -14.22 3.19 3.18
CA GLY A 56 -13.80 2.95 1.80
C GLY A 56 -12.43 3.55 1.48
N GLU A 57 -12.15 4.78 1.93
CA GLU A 57 -10.83 5.42 1.76
C GLU A 57 -9.73 4.63 2.46
N LYS A 58 -9.95 4.16 3.68
CA LYS A 58 -9.00 3.28 4.40
C LYS A 58 -8.73 1.98 3.65
N ALA A 59 -9.78 1.34 3.11
CA ALA A 59 -9.62 0.10 2.37
C ALA A 59 -8.81 0.30 1.08
N VAL A 60 -9.10 1.35 0.32
CA VAL A 60 -8.34 1.74 -0.89
C VAL A 60 -6.87 2.02 -0.56
N ALA A 61 -6.59 2.78 0.50
CA ALA A 61 -5.24 3.10 0.95
C ALA A 61 -4.43 1.84 1.33
N LYS A 62 -5.06 0.85 1.93
CA LYS A 62 -4.40 -0.42 2.26
C LYS A 62 -4.04 -1.23 1.02
N GLU A 63 -4.88 -1.24 -0.03
CA GLU A 63 -4.54 -1.91 -1.29
C GLU A 63 -3.38 -1.21 -2.01
N GLU A 64 -3.32 0.12 -1.99
CA GLU A 64 -2.21 0.92 -2.50
C GLU A 64 -0.90 0.57 -1.77
N LEU A 65 -0.90 0.59 -0.44
CA LEU A 65 0.26 0.25 0.38
C LEU A 65 0.73 -1.20 0.18
N LYS A 66 -0.21 -2.12 0.02
CA LYS A 66 0.11 -3.52 -0.29
C LYS A 66 0.85 -3.62 -1.62
N ALA A 67 0.39 -2.93 -2.67
CA ALA A 67 1.07 -2.90 -3.96
C ALA A 67 2.50 -2.31 -3.85
N ALA A 68 2.68 -1.23 -3.10
CA ALA A 68 3.99 -0.64 -2.83
C ALA A 68 4.91 -1.60 -2.05
N ALA A 69 4.39 -2.35 -1.09
CA ALA A 69 5.15 -3.36 -0.36
C ALA A 69 5.56 -4.54 -1.26
N ASP A 70 4.67 -5.00 -2.14
CA ASP A 70 4.97 -6.07 -3.08
C ASP A 70 6.04 -5.63 -4.11
N ASP A 71 5.99 -4.38 -4.58
CA ASP A 71 7.03 -3.78 -5.43
C ASP A 71 8.39 -3.73 -4.71
N ALA A 72 8.42 -3.25 -3.47
CA ALA A 72 9.63 -3.19 -2.65
C ALA A 72 10.24 -4.59 -2.42
N LYS A 73 9.42 -5.60 -2.14
CA LYS A 73 9.89 -6.99 -1.97
C LYS A 73 10.51 -7.55 -3.26
N LYS A 74 9.96 -7.24 -4.41
CA LYS A 74 10.55 -7.62 -5.70
C LYS A 74 11.86 -6.91 -5.97
N ALA A 75 11.96 -5.63 -5.64
CA ALA A 75 13.22 -4.91 -5.70
C ALA A 75 14.29 -5.57 -4.79
N ILE A 76 13.90 -6.04 -3.60
CA ILE A 76 14.80 -6.77 -2.69
C ILE A 76 15.22 -8.11 -3.31
N ASP A 77 14.30 -8.86 -3.91
CA ASP A 77 14.60 -10.14 -4.55
C ASP A 77 15.57 -10.00 -5.74
N ALA A 78 15.58 -8.85 -6.42
CA ALA A 78 16.47 -8.53 -7.52
C ALA A 78 17.92 -8.20 -7.10
N ASN A 79 18.24 -8.09 -5.81
CA ASN A 79 19.59 -7.84 -5.31
C ASN A 79 20.44 -9.13 -5.36
N ASP A 80 21.37 -9.23 -6.31
CA ASP A 80 22.09 -10.48 -6.62
C ASP A 80 23.19 -10.84 -5.62
N ASN A 81 23.73 -9.85 -4.89
CA ASN A 81 24.82 -10.06 -3.91
C ASN A 81 24.32 -10.34 -2.48
N LEU A 82 23.02 -10.21 -2.23
CA LEU A 82 22.41 -10.58 -0.97
C LEU A 82 22.11 -12.08 -0.88
N THR A 83 22.40 -12.67 0.27
CA THR A 83 21.98 -14.05 0.59
C THR A 83 20.45 -14.13 0.76
N ASP A 84 19.87 -15.33 0.63
CA ASP A 84 18.44 -15.55 0.85
C ASP A 84 18.00 -15.13 2.26
N ALA A 85 18.84 -15.31 3.27
CA ALA A 85 18.56 -14.89 4.65
C ALA A 85 18.50 -13.35 4.77
N GLU A 86 19.37 -12.62 4.08
CA GLU A 86 19.36 -11.15 4.08
C GLU A 86 18.18 -10.59 3.29
N LYS A 87 17.86 -11.20 2.14
CA LYS A 87 16.64 -10.87 1.38
C LYS A 87 15.38 -11.09 2.24
N GLN A 88 15.32 -12.22 2.96
CA GLN A 88 14.17 -12.50 3.82
C GLN A 88 14.07 -11.49 4.96
N ALA A 89 15.17 -11.17 5.65
CA ALA A 89 15.17 -10.17 6.71
C ALA A 89 14.73 -8.77 6.21
N ALA A 90 15.14 -8.38 5.00
CA ALA A 90 14.71 -7.13 4.39
C ALA A 90 13.20 -7.15 4.03
N LYS A 91 12.68 -8.27 3.52
CA LYS A 91 11.25 -8.43 3.25
C LYS A 91 10.41 -8.44 4.53
N ASP A 92 10.90 -9.06 5.60
CA ASP A 92 10.24 -9.02 6.91
C ASP A 92 10.17 -7.58 7.47
N ALA A 93 11.20 -6.77 7.22
CA ALA A 93 11.18 -5.35 7.58
C ALA A 93 10.14 -4.56 6.77
N VAL A 94 9.99 -4.85 5.47
CA VAL A 94 8.91 -4.28 4.63
C VAL A 94 7.53 -4.65 5.20
N ASP A 95 7.32 -5.90 5.57
CA ASP A 95 6.05 -6.36 6.16
C ASP A 95 5.76 -5.69 7.51
N ALA A 96 6.79 -5.46 8.33
CA ALA A 96 6.65 -4.75 9.60
C ALA A 96 6.24 -3.27 9.39
N GLU A 97 6.81 -2.59 8.40
CA GLU A 97 6.42 -1.21 8.08
C GLU A 97 5.01 -1.14 7.47
N LEU A 98 4.64 -2.10 6.61
CA LEU A 98 3.28 -2.23 6.08
C LEU A 98 2.26 -2.40 7.22
N ALA A 99 2.54 -3.26 8.20
CA ALA A 99 1.67 -3.46 9.35
C ALA A 99 1.47 -2.17 10.15
N LYS A 100 2.55 -1.44 10.47
CA LYS A 100 2.48 -0.14 11.17
C LYS A 100 1.65 0.89 10.39
N ALA A 101 1.81 0.94 9.07
CA ALA A 101 1.05 1.86 8.23
C ALA A 101 -0.44 1.49 8.24
N ASN A 102 -0.78 0.20 8.15
CA ASN A 102 -2.16 -0.27 8.25
C ASN A 102 -2.78 0.07 9.61
N ASP A 103 -2.04 -0.10 10.72
CA ASP A 103 -2.50 0.29 12.05
C ASP A 103 -2.77 1.81 12.14
N ALA A 104 -1.91 2.63 11.52
CA ALA A 104 -2.10 4.07 11.47
C ALA A 104 -3.34 4.46 10.63
N ILE A 105 -3.57 3.79 9.48
CA ILE A 105 -4.77 3.96 8.66
C ILE A 105 -6.01 3.55 9.47
N ASP A 106 -5.97 2.43 10.20
CA ASP A 106 -7.10 2.00 11.03
C ASP A 106 -7.43 2.98 12.15
N ALA A 107 -6.42 3.61 12.72
CA ALA A 107 -6.59 4.63 13.76
C ALA A 107 -7.07 6.00 13.22
N ALA A 108 -6.93 6.27 11.93
CA ALA A 108 -7.34 7.52 11.32
C ALA A 108 -8.85 7.78 11.50
N THR A 109 -9.21 9.02 11.76
CA THR A 109 -10.61 9.47 11.95
C THR A 109 -11.11 10.36 10.84
N LYS A 110 -10.21 10.75 9.90
CA LYS A 110 -10.47 11.64 8.78
C LYS A 110 -9.66 11.23 7.56
N ALA A 111 -10.09 11.66 6.37
CA ALA A 111 -9.44 11.38 5.10
C ALA A 111 -7.98 11.85 5.06
N ASP A 112 -7.68 13.06 5.50
CA ASP A 112 -6.33 13.62 5.52
C ASP A 112 -5.36 12.85 6.44
N GLU A 113 -5.86 12.22 7.50
CA GLU A 113 -5.07 11.31 8.34
C GLU A 113 -4.80 9.98 7.62
N VAL A 114 -5.74 9.48 6.82
CA VAL A 114 -5.55 8.30 5.95
C VAL A 114 -4.46 8.59 4.93
N ASP A 115 -4.54 9.73 4.22
CA ASP A 115 -3.54 10.15 3.23
C ASP A 115 -2.15 10.29 3.84
N ALA A 116 -2.05 10.91 5.03
CA ALA A 116 -0.78 11.07 5.73
C ALA A 116 -0.18 9.72 6.16
N ALA A 117 -1.00 8.78 6.66
CA ALA A 117 -0.56 7.44 7.04
C ALA A 117 -0.11 6.62 5.82
N THR A 118 -0.82 6.72 4.70
CA THR A 118 -0.48 6.07 3.43
C THR A 118 0.88 6.56 2.94
N LEU A 119 1.07 7.87 2.81
CA LEU A 119 2.34 8.46 2.38
C LEU A 119 3.51 8.09 3.31
N ALA A 120 3.27 8.05 4.63
CA ALA A 120 4.29 7.63 5.60
C ALA A 120 4.66 6.16 5.41
N GLY A 121 3.69 5.29 5.17
CA GLY A 121 3.87 3.88 4.90
C GLY A 121 4.66 3.61 3.62
N GLU A 122 4.29 4.25 2.51
CA GLU A 122 5.03 4.17 1.24
C GLU A 122 6.50 4.56 1.39
N LYS A 123 6.76 5.68 2.08
CA LYS A 123 8.13 6.12 2.37
C LYS A 123 8.90 5.12 3.23
N ALA A 124 8.25 4.50 4.21
CA ALA A 124 8.89 3.52 5.09
C ALA A 124 9.24 2.25 4.32
N VAL A 125 8.31 1.72 3.54
CA VAL A 125 8.49 0.54 2.68
C VAL A 125 9.62 0.78 1.65
N ALA A 126 9.61 1.92 0.95
CA ALA A 126 10.65 2.28 -0.01
C ALA A 126 12.04 2.39 0.64
N LYS A 127 12.13 2.88 1.89
CA LYS A 127 13.40 2.94 2.62
C LYS A 127 13.98 1.55 2.90
N GLU A 128 13.17 0.55 3.20
CA GLU A 128 13.67 -0.82 3.43
C GLU A 128 14.22 -1.43 2.14
N ALA A 129 13.56 -1.24 0.99
CA ALA A 129 14.10 -1.65 -0.31
C ALA A 129 15.43 -0.93 -0.62
N LEU A 130 15.52 0.37 -0.35
CA LEU A 130 16.74 1.14 -0.56
C LEU A 130 17.88 0.70 0.37
N LYS A 131 17.61 0.33 1.61
CA LYS A 131 18.61 -0.26 2.52
C LYS A 131 19.17 -1.57 1.95
N ALA A 132 18.28 -2.46 1.47
CA ALA A 132 18.69 -3.71 0.86
C ALA A 132 19.59 -3.47 -0.37
N ALA A 133 19.22 -2.54 -1.25
CA ALA A 133 20.03 -2.18 -2.40
C ALA A 133 21.40 -1.58 -2.00
N ALA A 134 21.45 -0.80 -0.93
CA ALA A 134 22.70 -0.26 -0.41
C ALA A 134 23.62 -1.35 0.18
N GLU A 135 23.05 -2.37 0.83
CA GLU A 135 23.84 -3.53 1.32
C GLU A 135 24.32 -4.41 0.16
N ASP A 136 23.48 -4.62 -0.87
CA ASP A 136 23.87 -5.32 -2.10
C ASP A 136 25.07 -4.64 -2.76
N ALA A 137 25.03 -3.32 -2.93
CA ALA A 137 26.12 -2.53 -3.53
C ALA A 137 27.43 -2.57 -2.74
N LYS A 138 27.40 -2.78 -1.42
CA LYS A 138 28.60 -2.93 -0.60
C LYS A 138 29.29 -4.29 -0.79
N LYS A 139 28.58 -5.25 -1.29
CA LYS A 139 29.07 -6.63 -1.50
C LYS A 139 29.49 -6.90 -2.94
N ALA A 140 29.11 -6.01 -3.87
CA ALA A 140 29.52 -6.05 -5.27
C ALA A 140 30.98 -5.63 -5.44
#